data_23a9801781704a21a198d22333760484
#
_entry.id   23a9801781704a21a198d22333760484
#
_cell.length_a   1.000
_cell.length_b   1.000
_cell.length_c   1.000
_cell.angle_alpha   90.00
_cell.angle_beta   90.00
_cell.angle_gamma   90.00
#
_symmetry.space_group_name_H-M   'P 1'
#
loop_
_entity.id
_entity.type
_entity.pdbx_description
1 polymer ?
#
loop_
_entity_poly.entity_id
_entity_poly.type
_entity_poly.pdbx_seq_one_letter_code
_entity_poly.pdbx_strand_id
1 'polypeptide(L)'
;MNEGCEDRSALSAPIIVVEDDSLLRGLVTDILSEIGLRSENFPTADSALIHMLSTSHTYSLVIADHGLPGKLKGSDFIAVVKARWPRTNAILTSGYSLDPSVVPPSTTYLEKPWSMDELVTAVEALLPHNHPKV
;
A
#
# COMPACT_ATOMS: atom_id res chain seq x y z
N MET A 1 29.99 6.08 0.04
CA MET A 1 29.38 6.00 0.28
C MET A 1 28.74 5.67 0.58
N ASN A 2 28.55 6.01 0.64
CA ASN A 2 27.82 5.76 1.01
C ASN A 2 27.23 5.29 0.84
N GLU A 3 27.05 5.16 0.57
CA GLU A 3 26.43 4.75 0.30
C GLU A 3 25.66 4.11 0.43
N GLY A 4 25.75 4.10 0.68
CA GLY A 4 24.81 3.09 0.53
C GLY A 4 23.57 3.27 1.29
N CYS A 5 23.58 3.67 2.41
CA CYS A 5 22.39 3.72 3.21
C CYS A 5 21.42 4.78 2.73
N GLU A 6 21.93 5.86 2.33
CA GLU A 6 21.02 6.87 1.82
C GLU A 6 20.43 6.43 0.53
N ASP A 7 21.11 5.54 -0.14
CA ASP A 7 20.58 5.05 -1.39
C ASP A 7 19.32 4.28 -1.21
N ARG A 8 19.19 3.60 -0.10
CA ARG A 8 18.00 2.83 0.10
C ARG A 8 16.76 3.68 0.09
N SER A 9 16.78 4.77 0.82
CA SER A 9 15.61 5.61 0.81
C SER A 9 15.42 6.28 -0.52
N ALA A 10 16.50 6.65 -1.17
CA ALA A 10 16.38 7.28 -2.48
C ALA A 10 15.85 6.32 -3.51
N LEU A 11 16.19 5.05 -3.36
CA LEU A 11 15.77 4.04 -4.31
C LEU A 11 14.42 3.45 -3.97
N SER A 12 13.92 3.70 -2.79
CA SER A 12 12.63 3.15 -2.41
C SER A 12 11.54 3.80 -3.22
N ALA A 13 10.73 2.98 -3.85
CA ALA A 13 9.55 3.48 -4.51
C ALA A 13 8.55 3.91 -3.45
N PRO A 14 7.70 4.88 -3.76
CA PRO A 14 6.66 5.28 -2.83
C PRO A 14 5.70 4.14 -2.58
N ILE A 15 5.01 4.19 -1.44
CA ILE A 15 3.92 3.29 -1.17
C ILE A 15 2.74 3.72 -2.04
N ILE A 16 2.09 2.77 -2.66
CA ILE A 16 0.92 3.06 -3.51
C ILE A 16 -0.33 3.01 -2.63
N VAL A 17 -1.10 4.09 -2.65
CA VAL A 17 -2.34 4.19 -1.88
C VAL A 17 -3.49 4.35 -2.85
N VAL A 18 -4.47 3.45 -2.79
CA VAL A 18 -5.62 3.49 -3.69
C VAL A 18 -6.88 3.62 -2.84
N GLU A 19 -7.50 4.78 -2.91
CA GLU A 19 -8.63 5.12 -2.07
C GLU A 19 -9.42 6.20 -2.79
N ASP A 20 -10.71 5.99 -3.04
CA ASP A 20 -11.51 6.98 -3.77
C ASP A 20 -12.00 8.13 -2.91
N ASP A 21 -12.08 7.94 -1.59
CA ASP A 21 -12.47 9.02 -0.68
C ASP A 21 -11.27 9.94 -0.49
N SER A 22 -11.37 11.17 -0.99
CA SER A 22 -10.21 12.06 -0.99
C SER A 22 -9.77 12.46 0.41
N LEU A 23 -10.68 12.55 1.37
CA LEU A 23 -10.30 12.88 2.73
C LEU A 23 -9.53 11.74 3.36
N LEU A 24 -10.02 10.52 3.19
CA LEU A 24 -9.34 9.37 3.75
C LEU A 24 -8.00 9.14 3.05
N ARG A 25 -7.98 9.33 1.74
CA ARG A 25 -6.72 9.21 0.98
C ARG A 25 -5.68 10.18 1.51
N GLY A 26 -6.08 11.44 1.76
CA GLY A 26 -5.18 12.43 2.33
C GLY A 26 -4.72 12.06 3.72
N LEU A 27 -5.63 11.50 4.53
CA LEU A 27 -5.26 11.08 5.88
C LEU A 27 -4.21 9.98 5.84
N VAL A 28 -4.41 8.98 4.98
CA VAL A 28 -3.43 7.89 4.88
C VAL A 28 -2.07 8.43 4.45
N THR A 29 -2.03 9.31 3.46
CA THR A 29 -0.76 9.84 3.00
C THR A 29 -0.10 10.71 4.06
N ASP A 30 -0.88 11.44 4.84
CA ASP A 30 -0.33 12.24 5.93
C ASP A 30 0.27 11.35 7.01
N ILE A 31 -0.41 10.27 7.37
CA ILE A 31 0.12 9.34 8.37
C ILE A 31 1.43 8.74 7.89
N LEU A 32 1.48 8.32 6.63
CA LEU A 32 2.72 7.75 6.09
C LEU A 32 3.85 8.78 6.10
N SER A 33 3.54 10.02 5.75
CA SER A 33 4.53 11.08 5.77
C SER A 33 5.07 11.32 7.17
N GLU A 34 4.20 11.24 8.17
CA GLU A 34 4.61 11.44 9.56
C GLU A 34 5.64 10.40 10.01
N ILE A 35 5.60 9.21 9.47
CA ILE A 35 6.57 8.18 9.83
C ILE A 35 7.70 8.08 8.80
N GLY A 36 7.83 9.11 7.96
CA GLY A 36 8.98 9.21 7.06
C GLY A 36 8.86 8.45 5.77
N LEU A 37 7.66 8.07 5.37
CA LEU A 37 7.46 7.28 4.16
C LEU A 37 6.78 8.10 3.08
N ARG A 38 7.27 7.94 1.85
CA ARG A 38 6.66 8.59 0.71
C ARG A 38 5.53 7.73 0.18
N SER A 39 4.52 8.37 -0.37
CA SER A 39 3.41 7.65 -0.98
C SER A 39 2.94 8.39 -2.22
N GLU A 40 2.33 7.62 -3.11
CA GLU A 40 1.61 8.15 -4.27
C GLU A 40 0.21 7.60 -4.19
N ASN A 41 -0.78 8.45 -4.43
CA ASN A 41 -2.15 8.03 -4.21
C ASN A 41 -2.96 8.16 -5.48
N PHE A 42 -3.97 7.30 -5.58
CA PHE A 42 -4.80 7.17 -6.78
C PHE A 42 -6.23 6.92 -6.34
N PRO A 43 -7.19 7.49 -7.07
CA PRO A 43 -8.60 7.28 -6.72
C PRO A 43 -9.18 5.96 -7.24
N THR A 44 -8.50 5.29 -8.16
CA THR A 44 -8.99 4.03 -8.72
C THR A 44 -7.86 3.04 -8.85
N ALA A 45 -8.23 1.76 -8.87
CA ALA A 45 -7.23 0.71 -9.10
C ALA A 45 -6.63 0.81 -10.49
N ASP A 46 -7.46 1.18 -11.47
CA ASP A 46 -6.98 1.29 -12.85
C ASP A 46 -5.87 2.33 -12.97
N SER A 47 -6.07 3.50 -12.37
CA SER A 47 -5.05 4.55 -12.46
C SER A 47 -3.76 4.12 -11.75
N ALA A 48 -3.89 3.42 -10.62
CA ALA A 48 -2.72 2.94 -9.90
C ALA A 48 -1.95 1.90 -10.73
N LEU A 49 -2.66 0.97 -11.35
CA LEU A 49 -2.00 -0.04 -12.16
C LEU A 49 -1.31 0.55 -13.37
N ILE A 50 -1.96 1.50 -14.04
CA ILE A 50 -1.34 2.16 -15.19
C ILE A 50 -0.03 2.81 -14.77
N HIS A 51 -0.05 3.49 -13.63
CA HIS A 51 1.15 4.12 -13.12
C HIS A 51 2.24 3.09 -12.81
N MET A 52 1.88 2.03 -12.09
CA MET A 52 2.86 1.02 -11.70
C MET A 52 3.47 0.33 -12.93
N LEU A 53 2.66 0.07 -13.94
CA LEU A 53 3.13 -0.58 -15.15
C LEU A 53 4.01 0.34 -16.00
N SER A 54 3.88 1.65 -15.83
CA SER A 54 4.63 2.59 -16.64
C SER A 54 5.97 2.96 -16.02
N THR A 55 6.30 2.41 -14.86
CA THR A 55 7.58 2.69 -14.21
C THR A 55 8.36 1.38 -14.09
N SER A 56 9.65 1.53 -13.79
CA SER A 56 10.48 0.36 -13.52
C SER A 56 10.74 0.19 -12.02
N HIS A 57 9.99 0.91 -11.20
CA HIS A 57 10.15 0.79 -9.76
C HIS A 57 9.71 -0.57 -9.25
N THR A 58 10.30 -0.98 -8.14
CA THR A 58 9.86 -2.13 -7.38
C THR A 58 9.20 -1.59 -6.13
N TYR A 59 7.90 -1.81 -6.01
CA TYR A 59 7.15 -1.27 -4.88
C TYR A 59 7.16 -2.26 -3.73
N SER A 60 7.32 -1.76 -2.51
CA SER A 60 7.32 -2.65 -1.35
C SER A 60 5.93 -2.86 -0.76
N LEU A 61 5.03 -1.92 -0.98
CA LEU A 61 3.72 -1.98 -0.32
C LEU A 61 2.66 -1.24 -1.14
N VAL A 62 1.49 -1.84 -1.23
CA VAL A 62 0.30 -1.14 -1.72
C VAL A 62 -0.77 -1.20 -0.63
N ILE A 63 -1.55 -0.14 -0.50
CA ILE A 63 -2.69 -0.06 0.41
C ILE A 63 -3.89 0.26 -0.44
N ALA A 64 -4.90 -0.60 -0.44
CA ALA A 64 -6.06 -0.42 -1.31
C ALA A 64 -7.35 -0.67 -0.56
N ASP A 65 -8.34 0.18 -0.83
CA ASP A 65 -9.67 -0.01 -0.30
C ASP A 65 -10.43 -0.98 -1.20
N HIS A 66 -11.19 -1.90 -0.59
CA HIS A 66 -11.95 -2.88 -1.36
C HIS A 66 -13.07 -2.23 -2.17
N GLY A 67 -13.69 -1.20 -1.62
CA GLY A 67 -14.86 -0.59 -2.23
C GLY A 67 -14.55 0.43 -3.31
N LEU A 68 -13.53 0.20 -4.11
CA LEU A 68 -13.14 1.14 -5.15
C LEU A 68 -14.14 1.16 -6.30
N PRO A 69 -14.31 2.32 -6.95
CA PRO A 69 -15.12 2.41 -8.16
C PRO A 69 -14.38 1.80 -9.34
N GLY A 70 -15.12 1.54 -10.40
CA GLY A 70 -14.54 1.01 -11.62
C GLY A 70 -14.60 -0.49 -11.67
N LYS A 71 -13.82 -1.07 -12.57
CA LYS A 71 -13.90 -2.50 -12.82
C LYS A 71 -13.19 -3.31 -11.75
N LEU A 72 -12.14 -2.76 -11.19
CA LEU A 72 -11.35 -3.51 -10.21
C LEU A 72 -11.67 -3.01 -8.82
N LYS A 73 -12.02 -3.96 -7.94
CA LYS A 73 -12.09 -3.69 -6.52
C LYS A 73 -10.69 -3.75 -5.94
N GLY A 74 -10.55 -3.31 -4.69
CA GLY A 74 -9.24 -3.37 -4.05
C GLY A 74 -8.68 -4.78 -3.99
N SER A 75 -9.52 -5.76 -3.73
CA SER A 75 -9.05 -7.15 -3.70
C SER A 75 -8.56 -7.60 -5.07
N ASP A 76 -9.27 -7.20 -6.14
CA ASP A 76 -8.82 -7.52 -7.51
C ASP A 76 -7.49 -6.87 -7.82
N PHE A 77 -7.36 -5.61 -7.44
CA PHE A 77 -6.12 -4.87 -7.63
C PHE A 77 -4.95 -5.58 -6.95
N ILE A 78 -5.15 -5.98 -5.70
CA ILE A 78 -4.09 -6.64 -4.93
C ILE A 78 -3.73 -7.97 -5.58
N ALA A 79 -4.72 -8.72 -6.07
CA ALA A 79 -4.44 -9.99 -6.73
C ALA A 79 -3.55 -9.79 -7.95
N VAL A 80 -3.83 -8.75 -8.74
CA VAL A 80 -3.01 -8.44 -9.91
C VAL A 80 -1.60 -8.04 -9.48
N VAL A 81 -1.51 -7.20 -8.46
CA VAL A 81 -0.21 -6.74 -7.97
C VAL A 81 0.63 -7.91 -7.49
N LYS A 82 0.04 -8.82 -6.74
CA LYS A 82 0.78 -9.97 -6.22
C LYS A 82 1.24 -10.89 -7.34
N ALA A 83 0.44 -11.04 -8.38
CA ALA A 83 0.81 -11.89 -9.50
C ALA A 83 1.96 -11.29 -10.29
N ARG A 84 1.97 -9.96 -10.45
CA ARG A 84 2.97 -9.32 -11.27
C ARG A 84 4.20 -8.92 -10.47
N TRP A 85 4.02 -8.53 -9.22
CA TRP A 85 5.12 -8.10 -8.34
C TRP A 85 5.04 -8.90 -7.05
N PRO A 86 5.47 -10.17 -7.07
CA PRO A 86 5.23 -11.06 -5.93
C PRO A 86 5.86 -10.62 -4.62
N ARG A 87 6.83 -9.73 -4.67
CA ARG A 87 7.46 -9.24 -3.43
C ARG A 87 6.78 -8.03 -2.85
N THR A 88 5.81 -7.48 -3.54
CA THR A 88 5.08 -6.32 -3.04
C THR A 88 4.07 -6.79 -2.02
N ASN A 89 4.14 -6.21 -0.83
CA ASN A 89 3.17 -6.52 0.22
C ASN A 89 1.92 -5.70 0.02
N ALA A 90 0.84 -6.11 0.66
CA ALA A 90 -0.44 -5.45 0.43
C ALA A 90 -1.26 -5.37 1.72
N ILE A 91 -1.95 -4.24 1.87
CA ILE A 91 -2.96 -4.04 2.90
C ILE A 91 -4.27 -3.75 2.18
N LEU A 92 -5.31 -4.50 2.53
CA LEU A 92 -6.64 -4.30 2.00
C LEU A 92 -7.49 -3.69 3.11
N THR A 93 -8.18 -2.59 2.83
CA THR A 93 -9.09 -1.98 3.80
C THR A 93 -10.51 -2.10 3.31
N SER A 94 -11.47 -2.07 4.23
CA SER A 94 -12.88 -2.14 3.88
C SER A 94 -13.71 -1.52 4.97
N GLY A 95 -14.82 -0.89 4.57
CA GLY A 95 -15.76 -0.32 5.52
C GLY A 95 -16.71 -1.36 6.12
N TYR A 96 -16.61 -2.60 5.71
CA TYR A 96 -17.44 -3.68 6.22
C TYR A 96 -16.65 -4.96 6.20
N SER A 97 -17.11 -5.93 6.97
CA SER A 97 -16.43 -7.22 7.05
C SER A 97 -16.47 -7.93 5.70
N LEU A 98 -15.35 -8.46 5.30
CA LEU A 98 -15.26 -9.23 4.07
C LEU A 98 -15.17 -10.70 4.38
N ASP A 99 -15.76 -11.51 3.50
CA ASP A 99 -15.55 -12.94 3.54
C ASP A 99 -14.05 -13.19 3.37
N PRO A 100 -13.44 -14.03 4.20
CA PRO A 100 -12.01 -14.28 4.07
C PRO A 100 -11.58 -14.74 2.68
N SER A 101 -12.48 -15.39 1.93
CA SER A 101 -12.14 -15.83 0.59
C SER A 101 -11.96 -14.68 -0.38
N VAL A 102 -12.45 -13.50 -0.06
CA VAL A 102 -12.28 -12.32 -0.91
C VAL A 102 -10.90 -11.70 -0.72
N VAL A 103 -10.30 -11.88 0.45
CA VAL A 103 -8.99 -11.29 0.75
C VAL A 103 -7.92 -12.13 0.09
N PRO A 104 -7.10 -11.56 -0.80
CA PRO A 104 -6.07 -12.35 -1.47
C PRO A 104 -5.07 -12.93 -0.46
N PRO A 105 -4.45 -14.06 -0.79
CA PRO A 105 -3.48 -14.67 0.11
C PRO A 105 -2.34 -13.70 0.43
N SER A 106 -1.82 -13.82 1.63
CA SER A 106 -0.67 -13.01 2.08
C SER A 106 -0.96 -11.52 2.09
N THR A 107 -2.21 -11.15 2.33
CA THR A 107 -2.64 -9.77 2.39
C THR A 107 -3.08 -9.45 3.81
N THR A 108 -2.63 -8.31 4.33
CA THR A 108 -3.09 -7.84 5.63
C THR A 108 -4.41 -7.11 5.43
N TYR A 109 -5.39 -7.42 6.28
CA TYR A 109 -6.70 -6.82 6.18
C TYR A 109 -6.95 -5.89 7.35
N LEU A 110 -7.41 -4.68 7.06
CA LEU A 110 -7.81 -3.71 8.08
C LEU A 110 -9.23 -3.26 7.82
N GLU A 111 -10.10 -3.48 8.79
CA GLU A 111 -11.48 -3.03 8.69
C GLU A 111 -11.61 -1.61 9.22
N LYS A 112 -12.32 -0.77 8.49
CA LYS A 112 -12.56 0.60 8.92
C LYS A 112 -13.63 0.62 10.00
N PRO A 113 -13.56 1.54 10.94
CA PRO A 113 -12.51 2.53 11.05
C PRO A 113 -11.30 1.92 11.74
N TRP A 114 -10.14 2.15 11.18
CA TRP A 114 -8.91 1.71 11.81
C TRP A 114 -8.26 2.92 12.50
N SER A 115 -7.52 2.65 13.56
CA SER A 115 -6.82 3.72 14.24
C SER A 115 -5.51 4.00 13.53
N MET A 116 -4.94 5.18 13.79
CA MET A 116 -3.62 5.49 13.27
C MET A 116 -2.61 4.43 13.67
N ASP A 117 -2.67 3.99 14.94
CA ASP A 117 -1.75 2.97 15.42
C ASP A 117 -1.91 1.66 14.66
N GLU A 118 -3.14 1.27 14.35
CA GLU A 118 -3.36 0.04 13.60
C GLU A 118 -2.75 0.14 12.20
N LEU A 119 -2.93 1.27 11.54
CA LEU A 119 -2.37 1.44 10.21
C LEU A 119 -0.85 1.46 10.28
N VAL A 120 -0.27 2.22 11.19
CA VAL A 120 1.17 2.33 11.31
C VAL A 120 1.78 0.97 11.64
N THR A 121 1.18 0.24 12.57
CA THR A 121 1.68 -1.08 12.93
C THR A 121 1.67 -2.02 11.73
N ALA A 122 0.58 -2.01 10.96
CA ALA A 122 0.47 -2.88 9.80
C ALA A 122 1.52 -2.52 8.75
N VAL A 123 1.69 -1.22 8.50
CA VAL A 123 2.67 -0.75 7.52
C VAL A 123 4.08 -1.16 7.92
N GLU A 124 4.43 -0.90 9.17
CA GLU A 124 5.78 -1.18 9.63
C GLU A 124 6.08 -2.66 9.65
N ALA A 125 5.08 -3.48 9.92
CA ALA A 125 5.28 -4.93 9.92
C ALA A 125 5.56 -5.47 8.52
N LEU A 126 5.11 -4.77 7.49
CA LEU A 126 5.22 -5.25 6.12
C LEU A 126 6.37 -4.66 5.33
N LEU A 127 7.00 -3.62 5.86
CA LEU A 127 8.12 -3.02 5.16
C LEU A 127 9.40 -3.78 5.45
N PRO A 128 10.34 -3.77 4.52
CA PRO A 128 11.61 -4.41 4.79
C PRO A 128 12.28 -3.80 6.01
N HIS A 129 12.82 -4.64 6.84
CA HIS A 129 13.52 -4.19 8.04
C HIS A 129 14.99 -4.10 7.76
N ASN A 130 15.35 -3.08 7.08
CA ASN A 130 16.73 -2.90 6.83
C ASN A 130 17.34 -1.89 7.75
N HIS A 131 16.55 -1.31 8.61
CA HIS A 131 17.13 -0.45 9.58
C HIS A 131 17.64 -1.31 10.68
N PRO A 132 18.73 -0.98 11.13
CA PRO A 132 19.36 -1.76 12.11
C PRO A 132 18.66 -1.64 13.36
N LYS A 133 18.15 -1.52 13.68
CA LYS A 133 17.70 -1.60 14.79
C LYS A 133 18.64 -1.58 15.66
N VAL A 134 19.23 -1.44 15.55
CA VAL A 134 20.07 -1.61 16.26
C VAL A 134 20.34 -1.78 16.77
#